data_ae50fcff418be3bace5f3c517d25807f
#
_entry.id   ae50fcff418be3bace5f3c517d25807f
#
_cell.length_a   1.000
_cell.length_b   1.000
_cell.length_c   1.000
_cell.angle_alpha   90.00
_cell.angle_beta   90.00
_cell.angle_gamma   90.00
#
_symmetry.space_group_name_H-M   'P 1'
#
loop_
_entity.id
_entity.type
_entity.pdbx_description
1 polymer ?
#
loop_
_entity_poly.entity_id
_entity_poly.type
_entity_poly.pdbx_seq_one_letter_code
_entity_poly.pdbx_strand_id
1 'polypeptide(L)'
;PLSKKILLLDSSFSVNDIFPWGNEFSEGIDYEKFCAAFFIQPDLFLRLRPGNQERVITKLRQQEIVFETINESCIAVANSLKVDTIIELNKEAVIQDYSSQQVGKLLAQVKKENVFRVWDCCAASGGKSIMAKDILEDIDLTVSDIRESILYNLKQRFAEAGIKQYKSFVADLT
;
A
#
# COMPACT_ATOMS: atom_id res chain seq x y z
N PRO A 1 25.20 1.36 -4.50
CA PRO A 1 23.98 1.26 -5.28
C PRO A 1 23.97 -0.04 -6.10
N LEU A 2 22.80 -0.62 -6.35
CA LEU A 2 22.65 -1.89 -7.08
C LEU A 2 23.20 -1.76 -8.50
N SER A 3 23.02 -0.61 -9.16
CA SER A 3 23.58 -0.30 -10.49
C SER A 3 25.10 -0.49 -10.57
N LYS A 4 25.85 -0.06 -9.55
CA LYS A 4 27.30 -0.29 -9.50
C LYS A 4 27.67 -1.77 -9.40
N LYS A 5 26.88 -2.59 -8.73
CA LYS A 5 27.12 -4.04 -8.63
C LYS A 5 26.85 -4.74 -9.96
N ILE A 6 25.84 -4.29 -10.71
CA ILE A 6 25.53 -4.84 -12.04
C ILE A 6 26.65 -4.52 -13.02
N LEU A 7 27.16 -3.27 -13.03
CA LEU A 7 28.29 -2.88 -13.87
C LEU A 7 29.59 -3.67 -13.60
N LEU A 8 29.74 -4.26 -12.41
CA LEU A 8 30.84 -5.17 -12.11
C LEU A 8 30.66 -6.56 -12.74
N LEU A 9 29.43 -6.97 -13.03
CA LEU A 9 29.09 -8.26 -13.66
C LEU A 9 29.00 -8.13 -15.18
N ASP A 10 28.50 -7.00 -15.66
CA ASP A 10 28.37 -6.69 -17.07
C ASP A 10 28.69 -5.21 -17.31
N SER A 11 29.86 -4.94 -17.88
CA SER A 11 30.33 -3.58 -18.17
C SER A 11 29.59 -2.90 -19.32
N SER A 12 28.85 -3.65 -20.14
CA SER A 12 28.03 -3.15 -21.24
C SER A 12 26.64 -2.69 -20.79
N PHE A 13 26.23 -3.05 -19.56
CA PHE A 13 24.92 -2.71 -19.03
C PHE A 13 24.68 -1.21 -18.95
N SER A 14 23.58 -0.76 -19.53
CA SER A 14 23.03 0.59 -19.35
C SER A 14 21.78 0.55 -18.46
N VAL A 15 21.59 1.60 -17.66
CA VAL A 15 20.36 1.75 -16.85
C VAL A 15 19.10 1.74 -17.73
N ASN A 16 19.23 2.22 -18.97
CA ASN A 16 18.14 2.30 -19.95
C ASN A 16 17.74 0.91 -20.51
N ASP A 17 18.62 -0.10 -20.38
CA ASP A 17 18.30 -1.47 -20.83
C ASP A 17 17.21 -2.15 -19.98
N ILE A 18 16.94 -1.61 -18.78
CA ILE A 18 15.88 -2.12 -17.90
C ILE A 18 14.51 -1.98 -18.55
N PHE A 19 14.28 -0.89 -19.26
CA PHE A 19 13.02 -0.61 -19.93
C PHE A 19 13.29 -0.12 -21.35
N PRO A 20 13.43 -1.03 -22.34
CA PRO A 20 13.84 -0.67 -23.69
C PRO A 20 12.76 0.05 -24.51
N TRP A 21 11.56 0.24 -23.96
CA TRP A 21 10.42 0.87 -24.63
C TRP A 21 10.30 2.37 -24.30
N GLY A 22 11.40 3.10 -24.34
CA GLY A 22 11.42 4.54 -24.03
C GLY A 22 10.47 5.39 -24.89
N ASN A 23 10.17 4.94 -26.10
CA ASN A 23 9.23 5.64 -27.02
C ASN A 23 7.75 5.44 -26.63
N GLU A 24 7.43 4.51 -25.72
CA GLU A 24 6.07 4.22 -25.26
C GLU A 24 5.64 5.09 -24.07
N PHE A 25 6.53 5.97 -23.59
CA PHE A 25 6.23 6.82 -22.45
C PHE A 25 5.23 7.91 -22.78
N SER A 26 4.33 8.16 -21.84
CA SER A 26 3.46 9.33 -21.88
C SER A 26 4.29 10.61 -21.70
N GLU A 27 3.79 11.69 -22.31
CA GLU A 27 4.39 13.02 -22.19
C GLU A 27 4.55 13.42 -20.70
N GLY A 28 5.71 13.98 -20.33
CA GLY A 28 6.02 14.42 -18.96
C GLY A 28 6.70 13.38 -18.06
N ILE A 29 6.92 12.14 -18.54
CA ILE A 29 7.71 11.14 -17.80
C ILE A 29 9.18 11.26 -18.22
N ASP A 30 10.05 11.51 -17.23
CA ASP A 30 11.51 11.49 -17.41
C ASP A 30 11.99 10.04 -17.47
N TYR A 31 12.34 9.56 -18.66
CA TYR A 31 12.74 8.19 -18.94
C TYR A 31 13.97 7.75 -18.12
N GLU A 32 14.99 8.60 -18.02
CA GLU A 32 16.22 8.26 -17.29
C GLU A 32 15.95 8.10 -15.79
N LYS A 33 15.16 9.02 -15.21
CA LYS A 33 14.75 8.92 -13.80
C LYS A 33 13.87 7.71 -13.56
N PHE A 34 12.98 7.38 -14.50
CA PHE A 34 12.15 6.19 -14.41
C PHE A 34 13.03 4.93 -14.37
N CYS A 35 13.95 4.75 -15.32
CA CYS A 35 14.86 3.61 -15.34
C CYS A 35 15.73 3.55 -14.07
N ALA A 36 16.27 4.70 -13.63
CA ALA A 36 17.05 4.78 -12.41
C ALA A 36 16.27 4.39 -11.14
N ALA A 37 14.97 4.64 -11.11
CA ALA A 37 14.11 4.33 -9.97
C ALA A 37 14.04 2.82 -9.64
N PHE A 38 14.24 1.94 -10.62
CA PHE A 38 14.31 0.48 -10.40
C PHE A 38 15.46 0.05 -9.48
N PHE A 39 16.47 0.90 -9.30
CA PHE A 39 17.63 0.65 -8.42
C PHE A 39 17.50 1.29 -7.04
N ILE A 40 16.43 1.99 -6.80
CA ILE A 40 16.15 2.65 -5.52
C ILE A 40 15.13 1.78 -4.78
N GLN A 41 15.51 1.33 -3.59
CA GLN A 41 14.55 0.67 -2.72
C GLN A 41 13.62 1.73 -2.13
N PRO A 42 12.30 1.67 -2.39
CA PRO A 42 11.37 2.65 -1.84
C PRO A 42 11.29 2.52 -0.33
N ASP A 43 10.91 3.60 0.32
CA ASP A 43 10.53 3.57 1.74
C ASP A 43 9.29 2.70 1.97
N LEU A 44 9.13 2.27 3.20
CA LEU A 44 7.94 1.57 3.66
C LEU A 44 6.88 2.61 4.02
N PHE A 45 5.77 2.64 3.27
CA PHE A 45 4.67 3.55 3.54
C PHE A 45 3.66 2.92 4.50
N LEU A 46 3.35 3.67 5.55
CA LEU A 46 2.36 3.30 6.56
C LEU A 46 1.14 4.21 6.42
N ARG A 47 0.02 3.64 6.04
CA ARG A 47 -1.27 4.33 6.11
C ARG A 47 -1.79 4.24 7.55
N LEU A 48 -1.85 5.36 8.23
CA LEU A 48 -2.36 5.47 9.59
C LEU A 48 -3.88 5.32 9.58
N ARG A 49 -4.41 4.46 10.42
CA ARG A 49 -5.85 4.28 10.51
C ARG A 49 -6.49 5.39 11.35
N PRO A 50 -7.76 5.74 11.09
CA PRO A 50 -8.45 6.82 11.81
C PRO A 50 -8.28 6.71 13.33
N GLY A 51 -7.95 7.83 13.98
CA GLY A 51 -7.78 7.92 15.43
C GLY A 51 -6.46 7.35 16.00
N ASN A 52 -5.55 6.83 15.16
CA ASN A 52 -4.29 6.24 15.62
C ASN A 52 -3.05 7.09 15.29
N GLN A 53 -3.19 8.25 14.63
CA GLN A 53 -2.08 9.06 14.16
C GLN A 53 -1.11 9.43 15.28
N GLU A 54 -1.61 10.09 16.31
CA GLU A 54 -0.77 10.53 17.44
C GLU A 54 -0.12 9.36 18.17
N ARG A 55 -0.88 8.28 18.36
CA ARG A 55 -0.39 7.07 19.02
C ARG A 55 0.77 6.44 18.26
N VAL A 56 0.66 6.29 16.95
CA VAL A 56 1.73 5.73 16.11
C VAL A 56 2.96 6.64 16.11
N ILE A 57 2.77 7.94 15.91
CA ILE A 57 3.85 8.93 15.92
C ILE A 57 4.58 8.93 17.26
N THR A 58 3.85 8.85 18.36
CA THR A 58 4.43 8.80 19.71
C THR A 58 5.28 7.55 19.90
N LYS A 59 4.79 6.36 19.46
CA LYS A 59 5.55 5.11 19.53
C LYS A 59 6.85 5.17 18.74
N LEU A 60 6.80 5.72 17.51
CA LEU A 60 8.00 5.87 16.69
C LEU A 60 9.02 6.82 17.31
N ARG A 61 8.57 7.95 17.84
CA ARG A 61 9.46 8.91 18.53
C ARG A 61 10.09 8.32 19.80
N GLN A 62 9.34 7.54 20.59
CA GLN A 62 9.86 6.87 21.79
C GLN A 62 10.95 5.84 21.47
N GLN A 63 10.92 5.29 20.26
CA GLN A 63 11.91 4.33 19.76
C GLN A 63 13.01 5.03 18.93
N GLU A 64 13.03 6.37 18.90
CA GLU A 64 13.98 7.19 18.12
C GLU A 64 13.99 6.85 16.62
N ILE A 65 12.85 6.37 16.09
CA ILE A 65 12.73 6.02 14.67
C ILE A 65 12.55 7.30 13.84
N VAL A 66 13.39 7.44 12.83
CA VAL A 66 13.27 8.50 11.81
C VAL A 66 12.14 8.14 10.85
N PHE A 67 11.24 9.07 10.64
CA PHE A 67 10.15 8.94 9.66
C PHE A 67 9.88 10.27 8.96
N GLU A 68 9.33 10.21 7.77
CA GLU A 68 8.83 11.35 7.02
C GLU A 68 7.29 11.36 7.05
N THR A 69 6.70 12.53 7.33
CA THR A 69 5.24 12.71 7.23
C THR A 69 4.88 13.12 5.80
N ILE A 70 4.25 12.23 5.07
CA ILE A 70 3.82 12.48 3.69
C ILE A 70 2.53 13.29 3.67
N ASN A 71 1.58 12.95 4.55
CA ASN A 71 0.34 13.68 4.81
C ASN A 71 -0.25 13.24 6.16
N GLU A 72 -1.45 13.73 6.52
CA GLU A 72 -2.12 13.44 7.79
C GLU A 72 -2.34 11.95 8.07
N SER A 73 -2.49 11.14 7.04
CA SER A 73 -2.79 9.71 7.15
C SER A 73 -1.67 8.80 6.65
N CYS A 74 -0.51 9.35 6.24
CA CYS A 74 0.58 8.57 5.68
C CYS A 74 1.94 9.05 6.15
N ILE A 75 2.74 8.12 6.64
CA ILE A 75 4.15 8.32 6.96
C ILE A 75 5.01 7.33 6.17
N ALA A 76 6.26 7.71 5.91
CA ALA A 76 7.27 6.85 5.32
C ALA A 76 8.35 6.56 6.35
N VAL A 77 8.81 5.32 6.39
CA VAL A 77 9.90 4.84 7.24
C VAL A 77 10.88 4.02 6.40
N ALA A 78 12.11 3.86 6.91
CA ALA A 78 13.10 3.03 6.22
C ALA A 78 12.55 1.61 6.00
N ASN A 79 12.72 1.07 4.79
CA ASN A 79 12.22 -0.26 4.42
C ASN A 79 12.79 -1.40 5.28
N SER A 80 13.95 -1.20 5.88
CA SER A 80 14.60 -2.15 6.78
C SER A 80 13.98 -2.22 8.18
N LEU A 81 13.06 -1.30 8.52
CA LEU A 81 12.44 -1.23 9.85
C LEU A 81 11.45 -2.38 10.04
N LYS A 82 11.58 -3.09 11.18
CA LYS A 82 10.60 -4.08 11.62
C LYS A 82 9.45 -3.40 12.34
N VAL A 83 8.50 -2.88 11.56
CA VAL A 83 7.39 -2.05 12.05
C VAL A 83 6.46 -2.81 13.01
N ASP A 84 6.29 -4.10 12.79
CA ASP A 84 5.46 -5.00 13.59
C ASP A 84 5.93 -5.17 15.04
N THR A 85 7.17 -4.83 15.34
CA THR A 85 7.69 -4.80 16.71
C THR A 85 7.36 -3.52 17.48
N ILE A 86 6.86 -2.48 16.78
CA ILE A 86 6.62 -1.14 17.32
C ILE A 86 5.13 -0.81 17.36
N ILE A 87 4.42 -1.14 16.28
CA ILE A 87 3.00 -0.82 16.11
C ILE A 87 2.18 -2.08 15.83
N GLU A 88 0.89 -2.05 16.18
CA GLU A 88 -0.05 -3.11 15.86
C GLU A 88 -0.50 -2.97 14.40
N LEU A 89 0.16 -3.74 13.50
CA LEU A 89 -0.19 -3.74 12.08
C LEU A 89 -1.66 -4.10 11.85
N ASN A 90 -2.23 -3.49 10.83
CA ASN A 90 -3.64 -3.55 10.43
C ASN A 90 -4.63 -2.96 11.45
N LYS A 91 -4.26 -2.82 12.72
CA LYS A 91 -5.07 -2.17 13.75
C LYS A 91 -4.75 -0.66 13.87
N GLU A 92 -3.48 -0.30 13.99
CA GLU A 92 -3.03 1.09 14.13
C GLU A 92 -2.64 1.71 12.79
N ALA A 93 -1.93 0.94 11.97
CA ALA A 93 -1.54 1.33 10.62
C ALA A 93 -1.52 0.12 9.68
N VAL A 94 -1.63 0.39 8.39
CA VAL A 94 -1.58 -0.61 7.31
C VAL A 94 -0.35 -0.33 6.46
N ILE A 95 0.50 -1.34 6.25
CA ILE A 95 1.54 -1.26 5.23
C ILE A 95 0.84 -1.25 3.86
N GLN A 96 0.97 -0.14 3.14
CA GLN A 96 0.32 0.07 1.86
C GLN A 96 1.09 1.11 1.05
N ASP A 97 1.44 0.77 -0.20
CA ASP A 97 2.13 1.71 -1.08
C ASP A 97 1.40 3.03 -1.22
N TYR A 98 2.14 4.13 -1.25
CA TYR A 98 1.55 5.46 -1.32
C TYR A 98 0.64 5.65 -2.53
N SER A 99 1.06 5.14 -3.70
CA SER A 99 0.23 5.15 -4.92
C SER A 99 -1.11 4.42 -4.72
N SER A 100 -1.09 3.28 -4.04
CA SER A 100 -2.29 2.51 -3.71
C SER A 100 -3.22 3.27 -2.74
N GLN A 101 -2.66 4.10 -1.85
CA GLN A 101 -3.46 4.93 -0.93
C GLN A 101 -4.21 6.05 -1.65
N GLN A 102 -3.75 6.52 -2.83
CA GLN A 102 -4.41 7.62 -3.57
C GLN A 102 -5.83 7.26 -4.03
N VAL A 103 -6.15 5.98 -4.18
CA VAL A 103 -7.52 5.52 -4.47
C VAL A 103 -8.51 5.99 -3.39
N GLY A 104 -8.03 6.17 -2.15
CA GLY A 104 -8.84 6.71 -1.05
C GLY A 104 -9.43 8.09 -1.32
N LYS A 105 -8.77 8.93 -2.14
CA LYS A 105 -9.28 10.24 -2.52
C LYS A 105 -10.58 10.15 -3.34
N LEU A 106 -10.70 9.12 -4.17
CA LEU A 106 -11.92 8.87 -4.95
C LEU A 106 -13.04 8.35 -4.03
N LEU A 107 -12.71 7.44 -3.10
CA LEU A 107 -13.67 6.94 -2.12
C LEU A 107 -14.20 8.06 -1.22
N ALA A 108 -13.36 9.00 -0.82
CA ALA A 108 -13.76 10.14 0.01
C ALA A 108 -14.75 11.10 -0.69
N GLN A 109 -14.83 11.09 -2.02
CA GLN A 109 -15.78 11.90 -2.80
C GLN A 109 -17.16 11.26 -2.87
N VAL A 110 -17.30 9.98 -2.51
CA VAL A 110 -18.60 9.29 -2.50
C VAL A 110 -19.45 9.85 -1.36
N LYS A 111 -20.66 10.34 -1.68
CA LYS A 111 -21.57 10.93 -0.68
C LYS A 111 -22.06 9.85 0.29
N LYS A 112 -21.97 10.13 1.58
CA LYS A 112 -22.40 9.24 2.66
C LYS A 112 -23.92 9.39 2.93
N GLU A 113 -24.78 9.12 1.96
CA GLU A 113 -26.23 9.28 2.16
C GLU A 113 -26.93 7.96 2.57
N ASN A 114 -26.29 6.79 2.38
CA ASN A 114 -26.84 5.46 2.68
C ASN A 114 -25.73 4.45 2.94
N VAL A 115 -26.10 3.25 3.42
CA VAL A 115 -25.20 2.11 3.49
C VAL A 115 -24.73 1.74 2.09
N PHE A 116 -23.42 1.83 1.87
CA PHE A 116 -22.84 1.49 0.58
C PHE A 116 -22.57 0.00 0.48
N ARG A 117 -22.90 -0.56 -0.68
CA ARG A 117 -22.40 -1.87 -1.07
C ARG A 117 -21.09 -1.69 -1.84
N VAL A 118 -20.00 -2.22 -1.28
CA VAL A 118 -18.66 -2.14 -1.88
C VAL A 118 -18.21 -3.54 -2.24
N TRP A 119 -17.81 -3.72 -3.49
CA TRP A 119 -17.17 -4.95 -3.94
C TRP A 119 -15.73 -4.65 -4.38
N ASP A 120 -14.78 -5.19 -3.62
CA ASP A 120 -13.36 -5.20 -3.99
C ASP A 120 -13.10 -6.53 -4.73
N CYS A 121 -13.14 -6.45 -6.06
CA CYS A 121 -13.12 -7.62 -6.94
C CYS A 121 -11.72 -8.18 -7.21
N CYS A 122 -10.68 -7.45 -6.84
CA CYS A 122 -9.28 -7.87 -6.87
C CYS A 122 -8.63 -7.54 -5.52
N ALA A 123 -9.21 -8.08 -4.45
CA ALA A 123 -8.95 -7.63 -3.09
C ALA A 123 -7.52 -7.92 -2.61
N ALA A 124 -6.84 -8.89 -3.21
CA ALA A 124 -5.54 -9.37 -2.75
C ALA A 124 -5.53 -9.56 -1.23
N SER A 125 -4.59 -9.00 -0.49
CA SER A 125 -4.54 -9.07 0.98
C SER A 125 -5.42 -8.03 1.70
N GLY A 126 -6.30 -7.33 1.01
CA GLY A 126 -7.34 -6.48 1.60
C GLY A 126 -6.94 -5.06 2.00
N GLY A 127 -5.79 -4.55 1.55
CA GLY A 127 -5.32 -3.21 1.91
C GLY A 127 -6.29 -2.09 1.49
N LYS A 128 -6.86 -2.17 0.27
CA LYS A 128 -7.87 -1.21 -0.22
C LYS A 128 -9.24 -1.43 0.44
N SER A 129 -9.61 -2.67 0.73
CA SER A 129 -10.84 -3.00 1.46
C SER A 129 -10.83 -2.42 2.88
N ILE A 130 -9.70 -2.53 3.61
CA ILE A 130 -9.53 -1.89 4.93
C ILE A 130 -9.65 -0.37 4.79
N MET A 131 -9.03 0.22 3.76
CA MET A 131 -9.12 1.66 3.48
C MET A 131 -10.56 2.09 3.18
N ALA A 132 -11.30 1.34 2.38
CA ALA A 132 -12.70 1.63 2.10
C ALA A 132 -13.55 1.63 3.39
N LYS A 133 -13.32 0.66 4.28
CA LYS A 133 -13.99 0.59 5.58
C LYS A 133 -13.62 1.76 6.49
N ASP A 134 -12.36 2.19 6.47
CA ASP A 134 -11.89 3.34 7.24
C ASP A 134 -12.51 4.68 6.76
N ILE A 135 -12.72 4.84 5.44
CA ILE A 135 -13.22 6.09 4.84
C ILE A 135 -14.75 6.16 4.84
N LEU A 136 -15.40 5.06 4.47
CA LEU A 136 -16.86 5.00 4.28
C LEU A 136 -17.60 4.52 5.53
N GLU A 137 -16.90 3.95 6.50
CA GLU A 137 -17.37 3.47 7.80
C GLU A 137 -18.39 2.32 7.69
N ASP A 138 -19.68 2.63 7.50
CA ASP A 138 -20.74 1.62 7.40
C ASP A 138 -20.95 1.18 5.95
N ILE A 139 -20.35 0.03 5.60
CA ILE A 139 -20.46 -0.57 4.26
C ILE A 139 -20.77 -2.07 4.34
N ASP A 140 -21.60 -2.56 3.40
CA ASP A 140 -21.75 -4.00 3.10
C ASP A 140 -20.62 -4.40 2.18
N LEU A 141 -19.53 -4.95 2.76
CA LEU A 141 -18.31 -5.26 2.06
C LEU A 141 -18.32 -6.66 1.49
N THR A 142 -18.07 -6.77 0.21
CA THR A 142 -17.81 -8.03 -0.50
C THR A 142 -16.39 -7.98 -1.07
N VAL A 143 -15.64 -9.06 -0.92
CA VAL A 143 -14.27 -9.17 -1.43
C VAL A 143 -14.11 -10.45 -2.25
N SER A 144 -13.36 -10.38 -3.34
CA SER A 144 -12.99 -11.55 -4.12
C SER A 144 -11.59 -11.42 -4.68
N ASP A 145 -10.96 -12.54 -4.94
CA ASP A 145 -9.69 -12.67 -5.66
C ASP A 145 -9.65 -14.04 -6.33
N ILE A 146 -8.90 -14.18 -7.41
CA ILE A 146 -8.73 -15.47 -8.08
C ILE A 146 -7.92 -16.45 -7.23
N ARG A 147 -7.06 -15.96 -6.34
CA ARG A 147 -6.16 -16.76 -5.50
C ARG A 147 -6.75 -17.01 -4.13
N GLU A 148 -7.16 -18.22 -3.85
CA GLU A 148 -7.68 -18.63 -2.54
C GLU A 148 -6.68 -18.37 -1.40
N SER A 149 -5.39 -18.62 -1.62
CA SER A 149 -4.34 -18.43 -0.61
C SER A 149 -4.22 -16.96 -0.16
N ILE A 150 -4.44 -16.00 -1.04
CA ILE A 150 -4.39 -14.58 -0.68
C ILE A 150 -5.61 -14.16 0.13
N LEU A 151 -6.78 -14.77 -0.12
CA LEU A 151 -7.98 -14.53 0.68
C LEU A 151 -7.82 -15.06 2.11
N TYR A 152 -7.00 -16.09 2.33
CA TYR A 152 -6.65 -16.52 3.69
C TYR A 152 -5.87 -15.41 4.43
N ASN A 153 -4.86 -14.81 3.79
CA ASN A 153 -4.12 -13.69 4.35
C ASN A 153 -5.03 -12.46 4.60
N LEU A 154 -5.96 -12.20 3.68
CA LEU A 154 -6.97 -11.14 3.85
C LEU A 154 -7.79 -11.36 5.11
N LYS A 155 -8.27 -12.58 5.36
CA LYS A 155 -9.07 -12.90 6.55
C LYS A 155 -8.31 -12.62 7.85
N GLN A 156 -7.01 -12.96 7.89
CA GLN A 156 -6.16 -12.65 9.04
C GLN A 156 -6.04 -11.14 9.25
N ARG A 157 -5.72 -10.39 8.19
CA ARG A 157 -5.59 -8.94 8.25
C ARG A 157 -6.91 -8.24 8.63
N PHE A 158 -8.04 -8.76 8.16
CA PHE A 158 -9.36 -8.23 8.55
C PHE A 158 -9.66 -8.47 10.03
N ALA A 159 -9.29 -9.64 10.57
CA ALA A 159 -9.42 -9.92 12.01
C ALA A 159 -8.58 -8.92 12.83
N GLU A 160 -7.32 -8.68 12.45
CA GLU A 160 -6.44 -7.69 13.09
C GLU A 160 -6.99 -6.26 12.96
N ALA A 161 -7.57 -5.92 11.80
CA ALA A 161 -8.21 -4.64 11.54
C ALA A 161 -9.56 -4.45 12.26
N GLY A 162 -10.09 -5.50 12.91
CA GLY A 162 -11.40 -5.47 13.56
C GLY A 162 -12.59 -5.57 12.61
N ILE A 163 -12.38 -5.96 11.34
CA ILE A 163 -13.43 -6.13 10.33
C ILE A 163 -14.03 -7.53 10.46
N LYS A 164 -15.24 -7.62 11.01
CA LYS A 164 -15.92 -8.89 11.28
C LYS A 164 -17.02 -9.24 10.28
N GLN A 165 -17.61 -8.24 9.62
CA GLN A 165 -18.75 -8.41 8.71
C GLN A 165 -18.32 -8.11 7.28
N TYR A 166 -18.26 -9.13 6.46
CA TYR A 166 -17.97 -9.06 5.03
C TYR A 166 -18.32 -10.40 4.36
N LYS A 167 -18.46 -10.39 3.04
CA LYS A 167 -18.58 -11.60 2.21
C LYS A 167 -17.27 -11.82 1.48
N SER A 168 -16.83 -13.06 1.35
CA SER A 168 -15.63 -13.39 0.58
C SER A 168 -15.82 -14.65 -0.24
N PHE A 169 -15.36 -14.65 -1.49
CA PHE A 169 -15.37 -15.80 -2.38
C PHE A 169 -14.23 -15.73 -3.38
N VAL A 170 -13.85 -16.90 -3.91
CA VAL A 170 -12.89 -16.97 -5.03
C VAL A 170 -13.65 -16.65 -6.32
N ALA A 171 -13.12 -15.75 -7.14
CA ALA A 171 -13.67 -15.42 -8.46
C ALA A 171 -12.55 -15.23 -9.47
N ASP A 172 -12.74 -15.85 -10.62
CA ASP A 172 -12.06 -15.50 -11.87
C ASP A 172 -12.97 -14.51 -12.61
N LEU A 173 -12.42 -13.35 -12.96
CA LEU A 173 -13.15 -12.27 -13.63
C LEU A 173 -12.67 -12.09 -15.09
N THR A 174 -11.87 -13.01 -15.62
CA THR A 174 -11.38 -13.00 -17.00
C THR A 174 -12.23 -13.86 -17.94
#